data_a24ed979e0034e5f1a83dd5a2d684eab
#
_entry.id   a24ed979e0034e5f1a83dd5a2d684eab
#
_cell.length_a   1.000
_cell.length_b   1.000
_cell.length_c   1.000
_cell.angle_alpha   90.00
_cell.angle_beta   90.00
_cell.angle_gamma   90.00
#
_symmetry.space_group_name_H-M   'P 1'
#
loop_
_entity.id
_entity.type
_entity.pdbx_description
1 polymer ?
#
loop_
_entity_poly.entity_id
_entity_poly.type
_entity_poly.pdbx_seq_one_letter_code
_entity_poly.pdbx_strand_id
1 'polypeptide(L)'
;MTPLDALADEAGIARLWTDADRAKQQVSDESLRAILSALDLPAESDAEIAESRARLKARNAALPKLVTIDCGAPLTLPESLGDFDPLDEAGASVASPTRPGYYRLRHAAGETTLAIAPPRCRAIPKRGWGVAIQIPSLVGEGRAFGDFALLAQAVAALGRCGADAVALSPTHAQSLDDPGRFAPYSPSSRLALNGLLADARCEGATADLIDWQSAGPAKLAALRTQFAAQNEAADFAGYLQSRARAGLDAVQQAARDAGMAIGLIADLAVGVDPAGGEVRADPGAFLRGLRIGAPPDPLGPQGQDWGLTSYSPDGLRDRGFAPFIAMLRANIPRGGGIRIDHAFGLQRLWVIPEGRPA
;
A
#
# COMPACT_ATOMS: atom_id res chain seq x y z
N MET A 1 1.69 -0.95 36.89
CA MET A 1 1.81 -1.55 35.55
C MET A 1 1.77 -3.05 35.73
N THR A 2 0.74 -3.70 35.19
CA THR A 2 0.58 -5.16 35.25
C THR A 2 1.57 -5.86 34.32
N PRO A 3 1.83 -7.18 34.45
CA PRO A 3 2.63 -7.92 33.46
C PRO A 3 2.08 -7.78 32.04
N LEU A 4 0.75 -7.77 31.88
CA LEU A 4 0.07 -7.57 30.59
C LEU A 4 0.34 -6.18 30.00
N ASP A 5 0.29 -5.13 30.83
CA ASP A 5 0.63 -3.76 30.39
C ASP A 5 2.08 -3.67 29.90
N ALA A 6 3.01 -4.34 30.62
CA ALA A 6 4.42 -4.35 30.25
C ALA A 6 4.65 -5.06 28.90
N LEU A 7 3.98 -6.19 28.66
CA LEU A 7 4.07 -6.90 27.37
C LEU A 7 3.48 -6.04 26.22
N ALA A 8 2.34 -5.38 26.46
CA ALA A 8 1.72 -4.50 25.47
C ALA A 8 2.63 -3.33 25.07
N ASP A 9 3.24 -2.68 26.06
CA ASP A 9 4.19 -1.57 25.82
C ASP A 9 5.43 -2.04 25.07
N GLU A 10 6.02 -3.17 25.46
CA GLU A 10 7.13 -3.80 24.75
C GLU A 10 6.79 -4.22 23.33
N ALA A 11 5.54 -4.62 23.08
CA ALA A 11 5.00 -4.92 21.73
C ALA A 11 4.62 -3.69 20.92
N GLY A 12 4.72 -2.49 21.49
CA GLY A 12 4.36 -1.22 20.83
C GLY A 12 2.86 -0.98 20.76
N ILE A 13 2.04 -1.63 21.60
CA ILE A 13 0.59 -1.46 21.63
C ILE A 13 0.23 -0.36 22.63
N ALA A 14 -0.40 0.71 22.14
CA ALA A 14 -0.90 1.78 23.00
C ALA A 14 -2.18 1.34 23.69
N ARG A 15 -2.12 1.16 25.03
CA ARG A 15 -3.28 0.80 25.85
C ARG A 15 -4.19 1.99 26.15
N LEU A 16 -3.61 3.20 26.25
CA LEU A 16 -4.33 4.42 26.55
C LEU A 16 -4.47 5.28 25.28
N TRP A 17 -5.65 5.82 25.07
CA TRP A 17 -5.92 6.74 23.98
C TRP A 17 -6.86 7.86 24.43
N THR A 18 -7.09 8.85 23.59
CA THR A 18 -7.97 9.99 23.91
C THR A 18 -9.05 10.05 22.83
N ASP A 19 -10.30 10.03 23.25
CA ASP A 19 -11.43 10.09 22.33
C ASP A 19 -11.71 11.51 21.81
N ALA A 20 -12.80 11.64 21.04
CA ALA A 20 -13.26 12.89 20.46
C ALA A 20 -13.61 13.96 21.50
N ASP A 21 -14.09 13.56 22.66
CA ASP A 21 -14.45 14.44 23.79
C ASP A 21 -13.25 14.76 24.68
N ARG A 22 -12.06 14.37 24.28
CA ARG A 22 -10.80 14.47 25.02
C ARG A 22 -10.79 13.66 26.33
N ALA A 23 -11.70 12.72 26.48
CA ALA A 23 -11.68 11.79 27.58
C ALA A 23 -10.62 10.71 27.37
N LYS A 24 -9.93 10.34 28.44
CA LYS A 24 -8.96 9.24 28.40
C LYS A 24 -9.71 7.92 28.41
N GLN A 25 -9.43 7.10 27.43
CA GLN A 25 -9.96 5.76 27.25
C GLN A 25 -8.86 4.71 27.41
N GLN A 26 -9.27 3.51 27.76
CA GLN A 26 -8.36 2.39 27.94
C GLN A 26 -8.87 1.17 27.17
N VAL A 27 -7.98 0.54 26.41
CA VAL A 27 -8.25 -0.74 25.75
C VAL A 27 -8.48 -1.80 26.83
N SER A 28 -9.54 -2.60 26.70
CA SER A 28 -9.86 -3.67 27.67
C SER A 28 -8.77 -4.75 27.68
N ASP A 29 -8.61 -5.44 28.80
CA ASP A 29 -7.66 -6.57 28.89
C ASP A 29 -7.97 -7.65 27.87
N GLU A 30 -9.26 -7.90 27.60
CA GLU A 30 -9.72 -8.88 26.63
C GLU A 30 -9.31 -8.50 25.20
N SER A 31 -9.54 -7.25 24.79
CA SER A 31 -9.10 -6.77 23.48
C SER A 31 -7.59 -6.77 23.36
N LEU A 32 -6.89 -6.41 24.43
CA LEU A 32 -5.43 -6.41 24.48
C LEU A 32 -4.84 -7.82 24.29
N ARG A 33 -5.41 -8.82 24.97
CA ARG A 33 -5.01 -10.23 24.80
C ARG A 33 -5.28 -10.73 23.38
N ALA A 34 -6.44 -10.39 22.80
CA ALA A 34 -6.77 -10.73 21.43
C ALA A 34 -5.79 -10.12 20.41
N ILE A 35 -5.41 -8.84 20.59
CA ILE A 35 -4.42 -8.17 19.74
C ILE A 35 -3.04 -8.84 19.90
N LEU A 36 -2.60 -9.08 21.14
CA LEU A 36 -1.32 -9.75 21.40
C LEU A 36 -1.28 -11.14 20.78
N SER A 37 -2.34 -11.93 20.97
CA SER A 37 -2.45 -13.27 20.36
C SER A 37 -2.34 -13.22 18.83
N ALA A 38 -3.00 -12.23 18.19
CA ALA A 38 -2.93 -12.04 16.74
C ALA A 38 -1.53 -11.60 16.25
N LEU A 39 -0.68 -11.11 17.16
CA LEU A 39 0.73 -10.78 16.92
C LEU A 39 1.68 -11.91 17.34
N ASP A 40 1.20 -13.14 17.51
CA ASP A 40 1.96 -14.29 17.99
C ASP A 40 2.60 -14.11 19.38
N LEU A 41 1.95 -13.32 20.24
CA LEU A 41 2.35 -13.02 21.63
C LEU A 41 1.22 -13.40 22.61
N PRO A 42 0.90 -14.71 22.79
CA PRO A 42 -0.15 -15.14 23.69
C PRO A 42 0.05 -14.61 25.10
N ALA A 43 -1.03 -14.26 25.80
CA ALA A 43 -0.99 -13.55 27.08
C ALA A 43 -2.15 -13.93 28.03
N GLU A 44 -2.65 -15.17 27.96
CA GLU A 44 -3.76 -15.65 28.80
C GLU A 44 -3.32 -15.91 30.25
N SER A 45 -2.05 -16.26 30.46
CA SER A 45 -1.45 -16.51 31.76
C SER A 45 -0.15 -15.77 31.96
N ASP A 46 0.30 -15.63 33.22
CA ASP A 46 1.60 -15.02 33.55
C ASP A 46 2.77 -15.79 32.91
N ALA A 47 2.64 -17.10 32.77
CA ALA A 47 3.64 -17.94 32.09
C ALA A 47 3.74 -17.59 30.60
N GLU A 48 2.60 -17.47 29.91
CA GLU A 48 2.56 -17.06 28.48
C GLU A 48 3.10 -15.64 28.30
N ILE A 49 2.73 -14.71 29.21
CA ILE A 49 3.26 -13.33 29.17
C ILE A 49 4.80 -13.34 29.28
N ALA A 50 5.36 -14.13 30.20
CA ALA A 50 6.81 -14.24 30.38
C ALA A 50 7.47 -14.82 29.11
N GLU A 51 6.90 -15.86 28.51
CA GLU A 51 7.39 -16.46 27.27
C GLU A 51 7.31 -15.47 26.10
N SER A 52 6.19 -14.76 25.94
CA SER A 52 5.99 -13.76 24.89
C SER A 52 6.99 -12.59 25.02
N ARG A 53 7.28 -12.14 26.24
CA ARG A 53 8.33 -11.13 26.49
C ARG A 53 9.73 -11.65 26.15
N ALA A 54 10.04 -12.91 26.49
CA ALA A 54 11.32 -13.52 26.11
C ALA A 54 11.45 -13.61 24.58
N ARG A 55 10.38 -13.97 23.88
CA ARG A 55 10.31 -14.01 22.41
C ARG A 55 10.54 -12.64 21.80
N LEU A 56 9.87 -11.58 22.30
CA LEU A 56 10.10 -10.19 21.88
C LEU A 56 11.56 -9.75 22.05
N LYS A 57 12.14 -10.06 23.21
CA LYS A 57 13.54 -9.74 23.50
C LYS A 57 14.50 -10.43 22.54
N ALA A 58 14.29 -11.70 22.28
CA ALA A 58 15.11 -12.46 21.32
C ALA A 58 15.00 -11.90 19.90
N ARG A 59 13.77 -11.57 19.48
CA ARG A 59 13.51 -10.95 18.18
C ARG A 59 14.17 -9.58 18.02
N ASN A 60 14.10 -8.74 19.04
CA ASN A 60 14.70 -7.40 19.01
C ASN A 60 16.24 -7.45 19.09
N ALA A 61 16.82 -8.53 19.58
CA ALA A 61 18.27 -8.77 19.61
C ALA A 61 18.80 -9.38 18.30
N ALA A 62 17.92 -9.87 17.41
CA ALA A 62 18.32 -10.43 16.12
C ALA A 62 18.90 -9.36 15.19
N LEU A 63 19.76 -9.77 14.26
CA LEU A 63 20.27 -8.88 13.22
C LEU A 63 19.12 -8.29 12.38
N PRO A 64 19.07 -6.95 12.21
CA PRO A 64 18.03 -6.34 11.43
C PRO A 64 18.16 -6.73 9.96
N LYS A 65 17.03 -7.06 9.31
CA LYS A 65 16.97 -7.33 7.87
C LYS A 65 17.02 -6.05 7.02
N LEU A 66 16.80 -4.90 7.64
CA LEU A 66 16.93 -3.58 7.03
C LEU A 66 17.60 -2.61 8.00
N VAL A 67 18.58 -1.87 7.51
CA VAL A 67 19.18 -0.71 8.19
C VAL A 67 18.97 0.51 7.30
N THR A 68 18.57 1.63 7.90
CA THR A 68 18.40 2.90 7.18
C THR A 68 19.37 3.93 7.70
N ILE A 69 20.08 4.62 6.80
CA ILE A 69 20.95 5.74 7.11
C ILE A 69 20.64 6.93 6.20
N ASP A 70 20.96 8.12 6.64
CA ASP A 70 20.88 9.32 5.81
C ASP A 70 22.09 9.41 4.87
N CYS A 71 21.85 9.86 3.64
CA CYS A 71 22.93 10.12 2.69
C CYS A 71 23.91 11.17 3.24
N GLY A 72 25.18 10.82 3.25
CA GLY A 72 26.26 11.65 3.83
C GLY A 72 26.49 11.45 5.33
N ALA A 73 25.64 10.67 6.02
CA ALA A 73 25.94 10.24 7.38
C ALA A 73 27.00 9.13 7.39
N PRO A 74 27.80 9.00 8.49
CA PRO A 74 28.69 7.88 8.65
C PRO A 74 27.92 6.55 8.57
N LEU A 75 28.49 5.56 7.88
CA LEU A 75 27.94 4.22 7.82
C LEU A 75 28.12 3.54 9.17
N THR A 76 27.14 3.69 10.05
CA THR A 76 27.11 3.03 11.35
C THR A 76 26.20 1.79 11.27
N LEU A 77 26.80 0.62 11.29
CA LEU A 77 26.11 -0.67 11.26
C LEU A 77 26.25 -1.36 12.62
N PRO A 78 25.30 -2.25 12.99
CA PRO A 78 25.44 -3.08 14.18
C PRO A 78 26.75 -3.87 14.14
N GLU A 79 27.53 -3.85 15.23
CA GLU A 79 28.79 -4.62 15.34
C GLU A 79 28.58 -6.12 15.07
N SER A 80 27.39 -6.63 15.42
CA SER A 80 26.99 -8.01 15.20
C SER A 80 26.86 -8.40 13.72
N LEU A 81 26.89 -7.43 12.77
CA LEU A 81 26.90 -7.70 11.35
C LEU A 81 28.25 -8.31 10.89
N GLY A 82 29.36 -7.91 11.53
CA GLY A 82 30.72 -8.32 11.15
C GLY A 82 31.12 -7.79 9.77
N ASP A 83 32.02 -8.53 9.12
CA ASP A 83 32.44 -8.21 7.75
C ASP A 83 31.32 -8.45 6.75
N PHE A 84 31.22 -7.61 5.74
CA PHE A 84 30.18 -7.69 4.70
C PHE A 84 30.65 -7.22 3.34
N ASP A 85 30.01 -7.77 2.29
CA ASP A 85 30.19 -7.35 0.90
C ASP A 85 28.97 -6.56 0.45
N PRO A 86 29.08 -5.25 0.14
CA PRO A 86 27.96 -4.47 -0.34
C PRO A 86 27.75 -4.67 -1.84
N LEU A 87 26.50 -4.96 -2.20
CA LEU A 87 26.02 -5.09 -3.57
C LEU A 87 24.96 -4.03 -3.85
N ASP A 88 24.93 -3.46 -5.04
CA ASP A 88 23.82 -2.63 -5.48
C ASP A 88 22.57 -3.45 -5.83
N GLU A 89 21.48 -2.78 -6.23
CA GLU A 89 20.24 -3.46 -6.60
C GLU A 89 20.38 -4.36 -7.86
N ALA A 90 21.35 -4.08 -8.73
CA ALA A 90 21.66 -4.92 -9.89
C ALA A 90 22.54 -6.14 -9.52
N GLY A 91 23.05 -6.19 -8.28
CA GLY A 91 23.93 -7.24 -7.80
C GLY A 91 25.42 -7.01 -8.08
N ALA A 92 25.79 -5.82 -8.54
CA ALA A 92 27.18 -5.45 -8.73
C ALA A 92 27.84 -5.07 -7.39
N SER A 93 29.10 -5.49 -7.20
CA SER A 93 29.85 -5.11 -5.98
C SER A 93 30.13 -3.61 -5.94
N VAL A 94 29.98 -3.02 -4.77
CA VAL A 94 30.17 -1.58 -4.51
C VAL A 94 31.19 -1.43 -3.38
N ALA A 95 32.32 -0.78 -3.61
CA ALA A 95 33.35 -0.63 -2.60
C ALA A 95 32.88 0.14 -1.35
N SER A 96 32.01 1.16 -1.53
CA SER A 96 31.41 1.94 -0.44
C SER A 96 30.07 2.52 -0.90
N PRO A 97 28.95 2.09 -0.31
CA PRO A 97 27.64 2.63 -0.64
C PRO A 97 27.48 4.04 -0.02
N THR A 98 27.41 5.07 -0.88
CA THR A 98 27.30 6.48 -0.45
C THR A 98 26.16 7.24 -1.11
N ARG A 99 25.56 6.68 -2.17
CA ARG A 99 24.46 7.31 -2.91
C ARG A 99 23.11 6.83 -2.37
N PRO A 100 22.07 7.68 -2.41
CA PRO A 100 20.72 7.24 -2.09
C PRO A 100 20.31 6.03 -2.93
N GLY A 101 19.71 5.03 -2.27
CA GLY A 101 19.30 3.78 -2.89
C GLY A 101 19.29 2.63 -1.91
N TYR A 102 19.02 1.44 -2.41
CA TYR A 102 19.05 0.21 -1.64
C TYR A 102 20.27 -0.62 -2.02
N TYR A 103 20.94 -1.18 -1.00
CA TYR A 103 22.10 -2.05 -1.15
C TYR A 103 21.85 -3.33 -0.36
N ARG A 104 22.43 -4.44 -0.81
CA ARG A 104 22.44 -5.71 -0.09
C ARG A 104 23.80 -5.89 0.55
N LEU A 105 23.83 -5.97 1.87
CA LEU A 105 25.03 -6.27 2.65
C LEU A 105 25.06 -7.77 2.90
N ARG A 106 25.92 -8.49 2.18
CA ARG A 106 26.08 -9.93 2.33
C ARG A 106 27.13 -10.19 3.41
N HIS A 107 26.77 -10.98 4.43
CA HIS A 107 27.61 -11.29 5.59
C HIS A 107 27.48 -12.77 6.00
N ALA A 108 28.28 -13.23 6.95
CA ALA A 108 28.34 -14.64 7.36
C ALA A 108 26.98 -15.20 7.84
N ALA A 109 26.15 -14.37 8.49
CA ALA A 109 24.82 -14.77 8.99
C ALA A 109 23.67 -14.57 7.95
N GLY A 110 23.97 -14.15 6.71
CA GLY A 110 22.99 -13.98 5.64
C GLY A 110 23.09 -12.64 4.91
N GLU A 111 21.97 -11.94 4.79
CA GLU A 111 21.88 -10.68 4.04
C GLU A 111 21.05 -9.66 4.81
N THR A 112 21.53 -8.41 4.84
CA THR A 112 20.81 -7.23 5.38
C THR A 112 20.68 -6.19 4.29
N THR A 113 19.50 -5.61 4.12
CA THR A 113 19.29 -4.48 3.22
C THR A 113 19.77 -3.19 3.91
N LEU A 114 20.63 -2.42 3.23
CA LEU A 114 20.98 -1.06 3.61
C LEU A 114 20.20 -0.08 2.73
N ALA A 115 19.35 0.74 3.32
CA ALA A 115 18.66 1.84 2.66
C ALA A 115 19.39 3.16 2.97
N ILE A 116 19.93 3.81 1.94
CA ILE A 116 20.50 5.16 2.07
C ILE A 116 19.42 6.14 1.63
N ALA A 117 18.87 6.88 2.59
CA ALA A 117 17.82 7.84 2.37
C ALA A 117 18.38 9.19 1.86
N PRO A 118 17.75 9.86 0.88
CA PRO A 118 18.08 11.23 0.57
C PRO A 118 17.67 12.15 1.73
N PRO A 119 18.35 13.29 1.93
CA PRO A 119 18.10 14.18 3.10
C PRO A 119 16.70 14.81 3.08
N ARG A 120 16.04 14.80 1.94
CA ARG A 120 14.65 15.27 1.76
C ARG A 120 14.02 14.65 0.52
N CYS A 121 12.70 14.55 0.50
CA CYS A 121 11.96 14.25 -0.72
C CYS A 121 12.15 15.35 -1.77
N ARG A 122 11.92 15.00 -3.04
CA ARG A 122 11.96 15.97 -4.14
C ARG A 122 10.93 17.08 -3.87
N ALA A 123 11.40 18.31 -3.84
CA ALA A 123 10.55 19.49 -3.65
C ALA A 123 9.73 19.78 -4.91
N ILE A 124 8.51 20.28 -4.73
CA ILE A 124 7.74 20.89 -5.82
C ILE A 124 8.41 22.24 -6.15
N PRO A 125 8.80 22.48 -7.42
CA PRO A 125 9.65 23.64 -7.75
C PRO A 125 8.95 24.99 -7.62
N LYS A 126 7.62 25.01 -7.69
CA LYS A 126 6.78 26.22 -7.60
C LYS A 126 5.39 25.87 -7.05
N ARG A 127 4.66 26.89 -6.63
CA ARG A 127 3.24 26.75 -6.31
C ARG A 127 2.47 26.40 -7.57
N GLY A 128 1.67 25.35 -7.52
CA GLY A 128 0.86 24.85 -8.64
C GLY A 128 -0.54 24.48 -8.20
N TRP A 129 -1.35 24.05 -9.15
CA TRP A 129 -2.70 23.54 -8.91
C TRP A 129 -2.92 22.24 -9.68
N GLY A 130 -3.89 21.46 -9.23
CA GLY A 130 -4.28 20.21 -9.88
C GLY A 130 -5.73 19.86 -9.61
N VAL A 131 -6.21 18.81 -10.27
CA VAL A 131 -7.57 18.31 -10.15
C VAL A 131 -7.55 16.88 -9.59
N ALA A 132 -8.47 16.56 -8.69
CA ALA A 132 -8.70 15.19 -8.24
C ALA A 132 -9.75 14.54 -9.16
N ILE A 133 -9.45 13.34 -9.67
CA ILE A 133 -10.30 12.61 -10.61
C ILE A 133 -10.51 11.17 -10.13
N GLN A 134 -11.76 10.75 -10.11
CA GLN A 134 -12.12 9.34 -10.10
C GLN A 134 -12.22 8.86 -11.55
N ILE A 135 -11.32 7.99 -11.99
CA ILE A 135 -11.23 7.57 -13.40
C ILE A 135 -12.58 7.09 -13.96
N PRO A 136 -13.34 6.23 -13.22
CA PRO A 136 -14.64 5.77 -13.75
C PRO A 136 -15.66 6.87 -14.01
N SER A 137 -15.56 8.04 -13.37
CA SER A 137 -16.49 9.15 -13.59
C SER A 137 -16.28 9.89 -14.93
N LEU A 138 -15.21 9.58 -15.65
CA LEU A 138 -14.98 10.15 -16.99
C LEU A 138 -15.94 9.54 -18.00
N VAL A 139 -16.58 10.39 -18.76
CA VAL A 139 -17.60 10.01 -19.77
C VAL A 139 -16.98 10.01 -21.16
N GLY A 140 -17.30 9.00 -21.95
CA GLY A 140 -16.88 8.88 -23.35
C GLY A 140 -17.76 7.93 -24.13
N GLU A 141 -17.88 8.17 -25.44
CA GLU A 141 -18.69 7.36 -26.35
C GLU A 141 -18.22 5.90 -26.38
N GLY A 142 -19.16 4.96 -26.30
CA GLY A 142 -18.89 3.53 -26.32
C GLY A 142 -18.14 3.03 -25.07
N ARG A 143 -18.38 3.67 -23.92
CA ARG A 143 -17.76 3.31 -22.65
C ARG A 143 -18.77 3.27 -21.52
N ALA A 144 -18.83 2.14 -20.83
CA ALA A 144 -19.69 1.97 -19.67
C ALA A 144 -19.23 2.82 -18.47
N PHE A 145 -17.92 3.08 -18.38
CA PHE A 145 -17.27 3.98 -17.42
C PHE A 145 -15.88 4.38 -17.92
N GLY A 146 -15.29 5.39 -17.28
CA GLY A 146 -13.99 5.93 -17.65
C GLY A 146 -12.82 4.95 -17.45
N ASP A 147 -11.82 5.08 -18.29
CA ASP A 147 -10.62 4.26 -18.31
C ASP A 147 -9.37 5.11 -18.58
N PHE A 148 -8.19 4.48 -18.67
CA PHE A 148 -6.93 5.19 -18.88
C PHE A 148 -6.88 5.95 -20.23
N ALA A 149 -7.61 5.51 -21.25
CA ALA A 149 -7.64 6.24 -22.52
C ALA A 149 -8.40 7.57 -22.38
N LEU A 150 -9.56 7.57 -21.70
CA LEU A 150 -10.27 8.81 -21.38
C LEU A 150 -9.48 9.69 -20.42
N LEU A 151 -8.81 9.10 -19.45
CA LEU A 151 -7.96 9.85 -18.52
C LEU A 151 -6.81 10.56 -19.26
N ALA A 152 -6.19 9.92 -20.27
CA ALA A 152 -5.12 10.56 -21.05
C ALA A 152 -5.64 11.81 -21.79
N GLN A 153 -6.86 11.75 -22.33
CA GLN A 153 -7.49 12.89 -22.98
C GLN A 153 -7.80 14.03 -21.99
N ALA A 154 -8.36 13.67 -20.82
CA ALA A 154 -8.65 14.63 -19.74
C ALA A 154 -7.39 15.31 -19.22
N VAL A 155 -6.34 14.55 -18.97
CA VAL A 155 -5.03 15.05 -18.51
C VAL A 155 -4.41 16.00 -19.53
N ALA A 156 -4.41 15.64 -20.80
CA ALA A 156 -3.93 16.52 -21.87
C ALA A 156 -4.71 17.83 -21.94
N ALA A 157 -6.04 17.80 -21.76
CA ALA A 157 -6.86 19.01 -21.72
C ALA A 157 -6.55 19.89 -20.50
N LEU A 158 -6.46 19.28 -19.30
CA LEU A 158 -6.14 19.99 -18.07
C LEU A 158 -4.73 20.63 -18.09
N GLY A 159 -3.74 19.93 -18.66
CA GLY A 159 -2.41 20.50 -18.84
C GLY A 159 -2.40 21.72 -19.74
N ARG A 160 -3.16 21.71 -20.84
CA ARG A 160 -3.33 22.91 -21.68
C ARG A 160 -4.00 24.07 -20.95
N CYS A 161 -4.82 23.78 -19.93
CA CYS A 161 -5.39 24.80 -19.02
C CYS A 161 -4.42 25.24 -17.92
N GLY A 162 -3.19 24.72 -17.89
CA GLY A 162 -2.16 25.09 -16.93
C GLY A 162 -2.17 24.31 -15.61
N ALA A 163 -2.86 23.19 -15.54
CA ALA A 163 -2.77 22.29 -14.39
C ALA A 163 -1.36 21.68 -14.29
N ASP A 164 -0.82 21.57 -13.09
CA ASP A 164 0.49 20.96 -12.80
C ASP A 164 0.37 19.48 -12.41
N ALA A 165 -0.81 19.05 -11.96
CA ALA A 165 -1.05 17.68 -11.49
C ALA A 165 -2.49 17.20 -11.69
N VAL A 166 -2.64 15.87 -11.73
CA VAL A 166 -3.93 15.18 -11.58
C VAL A 166 -3.79 14.13 -10.47
N ALA A 167 -4.54 14.30 -9.39
CA ALA A 167 -4.64 13.32 -8.32
C ALA A 167 -5.70 12.29 -8.66
N LEU A 168 -5.38 11.01 -8.50
CA LEU A 168 -6.27 9.89 -8.79
C LEU A 168 -6.81 9.28 -7.52
N SER A 169 -8.03 8.73 -7.57
CA SER A 169 -8.43 7.71 -6.59
C SER A 169 -7.63 6.42 -6.82
N PRO A 170 -7.56 5.50 -5.83
CA PRO A 170 -6.76 4.30 -5.96
C PRO A 170 -7.05 3.51 -7.24
N THR A 171 -6.00 3.14 -7.95
CA THR A 171 -6.06 2.36 -9.20
C THR A 171 -5.66 0.90 -8.99
N HIS A 172 -5.66 0.43 -7.75
CA HIS A 172 -5.25 -0.90 -7.34
C HIS A 172 -6.16 -2.01 -7.89
N ALA A 173 -5.59 -3.20 -8.04
CA ALA A 173 -6.32 -4.36 -8.55
C ALA A 173 -7.53 -4.71 -7.68
N GLN A 174 -8.66 -4.94 -8.36
CA GLN A 174 -9.89 -5.49 -7.80
C GLN A 174 -9.99 -6.98 -8.10
N SER A 175 -10.89 -7.71 -7.41
CA SER A 175 -11.16 -9.09 -7.77
C SER A 175 -11.85 -9.16 -9.14
N LEU A 176 -11.35 -10.03 -10.01
CA LEU A 176 -11.98 -10.32 -11.29
C LEU A 176 -13.14 -11.34 -11.17
N ASP A 177 -13.26 -11.99 -10.00
CA ASP A 177 -14.36 -12.93 -9.72
C ASP A 177 -15.67 -12.18 -9.41
N ASP A 178 -15.57 -10.91 -9.02
CA ASP A 178 -16.70 -10.00 -8.80
C ASP A 178 -16.46 -8.65 -9.51
N PRO A 179 -16.54 -8.61 -10.84
CA PRO A 179 -16.26 -7.40 -11.62
C PRO A 179 -17.31 -6.30 -11.43
N GLY A 180 -18.48 -6.63 -10.87
CA GLY A 180 -19.53 -5.69 -10.50
C GLY A 180 -19.27 -4.94 -9.20
N ARG A 181 -18.30 -5.36 -8.40
CA ARG A 181 -17.90 -4.67 -7.17
C ARG A 181 -16.79 -3.65 -7.48
N PHE A 182 -17.09 -2.38 -7.32
CA PHE A 182 -16.09 -1.32 -7.39
C PHE A 182 -15.79 -0.76 -5.99
N ALA A 183 -14.65 -1.14 -5.43
CA ALA A 183 -14.23 -0.74 -4.08
C ALA A 183 -12.73 -0.36 -4.09
N PRO A 184 -12.35 0.82 -4.62
CA PRO A 184 -10.95 1.19 -4.84
C PRO A 184 -10.13 1.27 -3.56
N TYR A 185 -10.75 1.53 -2.41
CA TYR A 185 -10.10 1.57 -1.10
C TYR A 185 -10.09 0.21 -0.37
N SER A 186 -10.73 -0.83 -0.96
CA SER A 186 -10.67 -2.22 -0.49
C SER A 186 -10.13 -3.13 -1.61
N PRO A 187 -8.88 -2.90 -2.06
CA PRO A 187 -8.34 -3.62 -3.21
C PRO A 187 -7.97 -5.06 -2.87
N SER A 188 -7.99 -5.91 -3.89
CA SER A 188 -7.44 -7.26 -3.83
C SER A 188 -5.90 -7.25 -3.74
N SER A 189 -5.25 -6.27 -4.39
CA SER A 189 -3.79 -6.10 -4.34
C SER A 189 -3.39 -4.67 -4.67
N ARG A 190 -2.46 -4.10 -3.89
CA ARG A 190 -1.81 -2.81 -4.16
C ARG A 190 -0.57 -2.94 -5.05
N LEU A 191 -0.15 -4.16 -5.34
CA LEU A 191 1.01 -4.45 -6.21
C LEU A 191 0.64 -4.47 -7.70
N ALA A 192 -0.65 -4.48 -8.01
CA ALA A 192 -1.18 -4.59 -9.35
C ALA A 192 -2.24 -3.51 -9.62
N LEU A 193 -2.48 -3.22 -10.89
CA LEU A 193 -3.49 -2.26 -11.32
C LEU A 193 -4.84 -2.93 -11.55
N ASN A 194 -5.93 -2.16 -11.39
CA ASN A 194 -7.26 -2.60 -11.80
C ASN A 194 -7.31 -2.76 -13.32
N GLY A 195 -7.38 -4.02 -13.77
CA GLY A 195 -7.42 -4.36 -15.17
C GLY A 195 -8.65 -3.80 -15.91
N LEU A 196 -9.76 -3.54 -15.19
CA LEU A 196 -10.96 -2.96 -15.78
C LEU A 196 -10.78 -1.48 -16.20
N LEU A 197 -9.72 -0.81 -15.73
CA LEU A 197 -9.35 0.54 -16.18
C LEU A 197 -8.52 0.54 -17.48
N ALA A 198 -8.17 -0.63 -18.03
CA ALA A 198 -7.55 -0.72 -19.35
C ALA A 198 -8.53 -0.31 -20.45
N ASP A 199 -7.97 0.20 -21.56
CA ASP A 199 -8.75 0.64 -22.71
C ASP A 199 -9.50 -0.52 -23.36
N ALA A 200 -10.83 -0.46 -23.30
CA ALA A 200 -11.72 -1.32 -24.07
C ALA A 200 -13.07 -0.62 -24.26
N ARG A 201 -13.57 -0.64 -25.50
CA ARG A 201 -14.91 -0.16 -25.76
C ARG A 201 -15.93 -1.19 -25.31
N CYS A 202 -16.90 -0.76 -24.54
CA CYS A 202 -18.07 -1.53 -24.16
C CYS A 202 -19.22 -0.55 -23.92
N GLU A 203 -20.36 -0.83 -24.49
CA GLU A 203 -21.53 -0.01 -24.25
C GLU A 203 -22.02 -0.21 -22.82
N GLY A 204 -22.45 0.87 -22.19
CA GLY A 204 -23.10 0.90 -20.89
C GLY A 204 -24.45 1.57 -20.99
N ALA A 205 -25.29 1.38 -20.00
CA ALA A 205 -26.52 2.13 -19.88
C ALA A 205 -26.20 3.63 -19.74
N THR A 206 -26.92 4.47 -20.48
CA THR A 206 -26.91 5.93 -20.27
C THR A 206 -27.72 6.21 -19.00
N ALA A 207 -27.03 6.36 -17.88
CA ALA A 207 -27.64 6.65 -16.58
C ALA A 207 -26.78 7.69 -15.85
N ASP A 208 -27.38 8.41 -14.90
CA ASP A 208 -26.66 9.39 -14.07
C ASP A 208 -25.59 8.75 -13.17
N LEU A 209 -25.75 7.46 -12.86
CA LEU A 209 -24.83 6.67 -12.06
C LEU A 209 -24.37 5.42 -12.80
N ILE A 210 -23.16 4.99 -12.55
CA ILE A 210 -22.62 3.75 -13.11
C ILE A 210 -23.32 2.55 -12.45
N ASP A 211 -24.01 1.75 -13.24
CA ASP A 211 -24.49 0.44 -12.81
C ASP A 211 -23.35 -0.57 -12.86
N TRP A 212 -22.63 -0.71 -11.75
CA TRP A 212 -21.47 -1.59 -11.65
C TRP A 212 -21.80 -3.06 -11.90
N GLN A 213 -23.02 -3.51 -11.58
CA GLN A 213 -23.43 -4.90 -11.74
C GLN A 213 -23.51 -5.30 -13.22
N SER A 214 -23.79 -4.35 -14.11
CA SER A 214 -23.76 -4.58 -15.55
C SER A 214 -22.47 -4.09 -16.20
N ALA A 215 -21.97 -2.92 -15.82
CA ALA A 215 -20.81 -2.26 -16.46
C ALA A 215 -19.48 -3.01 -16.27
N GLY A 216 -19.24 -3.54 -15.07
CA GLY A 216 -18.04 -4.29 -14.77
C GLY A 216 -17.92 -5.59 -15.58
N PRO A 217 -18.93 -6.47 -15.56
CA PRO A 217 -18.96 -7.67 -16.41
C PRO A 217 -18.86 -7.36 -17.91
N ALA A 218 -19.54 -6.34 -18.41
CA ALA A 218 -19.47 -5.92 -19.81
C ALA A 218 -18.04 -5.51 -20.21
N LYS A 219 -17.38 -4.71 -19.39
CA LYS A 219 -15.98 -4.31 -19.60
C LYS A 219 -15.05 -5.51 -19.57
N LEU A 220 -15.22 -6.43 -18.62
CA LEU A 220 -14.42 -7.66 -18.53
C LEU A 220 -14.60 -8.53 -19.78
N ALA A 221 -15.85 -8.67 -20.29
CA ALA A 221 -16.14 -9.42 -21.51
C ALA A 221 -15.46 -8.79 -22.74
N ALA A 222 -15.50 -7.47 -22.87
CA ALA A 222 -14.82 -6.75 -23.95
C ALA A 222 -13.28 -6.97 -23.91
N LEU A 223 -12.67 -6.94 -22.72
CA LEU A 223 -11.25 -7.20 -22.53
C LEU A 223 -10.88 -8.66 -22.85
N ARG A 224 -11.75 -9.64 -22.52
CA ARG A 224 -11.57 -11.04 -22.92
C ARG A 224 -11.63 -11.23 -24.44
N THR A 225 -12.54 -10.53 -25.12
CA THR A 225 -12.62 -10.54 -26.58
C THR A 225 -11.36 -9.98 -27.22
N GLN A 226 -10.83 -8.87 -26.70
CA GLN A 226 -9.57 -8.29 -27.18
C GLN A 226 -8.39 -9.26 -26.95
N PHE A 227 -8.33 -9.91 -25.80
CA PHE A 227 -7.30 -10.90 -25.49
C PHE A 227 -7.35 -12.09 -26.46
N ALA A 228 -8.53 -12.65 -26.69
CA ALA A 228 -8.70 -13.77 -27.61
C ALA A 228 -8.26 -13.46 -29.06
N ALA A 229 -8.38 -12.18 -29.48
CA ALA A 229 -7.97 -11.73 -30.80
C ALA A 229 -6.45 -11.58 -30.98
N GLN A 230 -5.66 -11.54 -29.89
CA GLN A 230 -4.21 -11.28 -29.95
C GLN A 230 -3.37 -12.54 -30.20
N ASN A 231 -3.95 -13.74 -30.06
CA ASN A 231 -3.28 -15.01 -30.33
C ASN A 231 -1.93 -15.22 -29.56
N GLU A 232 -1.77 -14.55 -28.39
CA GLU A 232 -0.56 -14.61 -27.58
C GLU A 232 -0.61 -15.74 -26.56
N ALA A 233 0.56 -16.33 -26.25
CA ALA A 233 0.71 -17.38 -25.25
C ALA A 233 0.65 -16.88 -23.79
N ALA A 234 0.34 -15.60 -23.55
CA ALA A 234 0.23 -15.01 -22.22
C ALA A 234 -1.08 -15.43 -21.52
N ASP A 235 -1.07 -15.46 -20.18
CA ASP A 235 -2.31 -15.61 -19.45
C ASP A 235 -3.13 -14.29 -19.46
N PHE A 236 -4.43 -14.41 -19.23
CA PHE A 236 -5.33 -13.24 -19.25
C PHE A 236 -5.02 -12.21 -18.17
N ALA A 237 -4.55 -12.63 -16.99
CA ALA A 237 -4.20 -11.72 -15.91
C ALA A 237 -2.95 -10.90 -16.26
N GLY A 238 -1.93 -11.53 -16.81
CA GLY A 238 -0.75 -10.86 -17.34
C GLY A 238 -1.08 -9.88 -18.45
N TYR A 239 -1.96 -10.28 -19.39
CA TYR A 239 -2.48 -9.38 -20.43
C TYR A 239 -3.13 -8.14 -19.84
N LEU A 240 -4.05 -8.30 -18.89
CA LEU A 240 -4.71 -7.16 -18.24
C LEU A 240 -3.72 -6.22 -17.55
N GLN A 241 -2.74 -6.76 -16.84
CA GLN A 241 -1.71 -5.95 -16.18
C GLN A 241 -0.84 -5.20 -17.19
N SER A 242 -0.45 -5.84 -18.29
CA SER A 242 0.29 -5.20 -19.39
C SER A 242 -0.50 -4.04 -19.99
N ARG A 243 -1.79 -4.25 -20.30
CA ARG A 243 -2.68 -3.22 -20.86
C ARG A 243 -2.91 -2.06 -19.89
N ALA A 244 -3.18 -2.37 -18.62
CA ALA A 244 -3.39 -1.35 -17.59
C ALA A 244 -2.11 -0.52 -17.37
N ARG A 245 -0.95 -1.17 -17.31
CA ARG A 245 0.34 -0.49 -17.16
C ARG A 245 0.63 0.43 -18.34
N ALA A 246 0.50 -0.07 -19.56
CA ALA A 246 0.68 0.72 -20.77
C ALA A 246 -0.28 1.92 -20.82
N GLY A 247 -1.54 1.73 -20.40
CA GLY A 247 -2.52 2.81 -20.30
C GLY A 247 -2.09 3.89 -19.30
N LEU A 248 -1.69 3.51 -18.09
CA LEU A 248 -1.23 4.45 -17.06
C LEU A 248 0.04 5.19 -17.49
N ASP A 249 0.99 4.50 -18.12
CA ASP A 249 2.22 5.12 -18.65
C ASP A 249 1.89 6.14 -19.77
N ALA A 250 0.91 5.84 -20.63
CA ALA A 250 0.43 6.77 -21.66
C ALA A 250 -0.21 8.03 -21.02
N VAL A 251 -0.97 7.89 -19.95
CA VAL A 251 -1.52 9.03 -19.19
C VAL A 251 -0.40 9.91 -18.63
N GLN A 252 0.60 9.32 -17.99
CA GLN A 252 1.73 10.08 -17.47
C GLN A 252 2.55 10.75 -18.59
N GLN A 253 2.64 10.11 -19.76
CA GLN A 253 3.25 10.74 -20.93
C GLN A 253 2.43 11.93 -21.43
N ALA A 254 1.11 11.79 -21.53
CA ALA A 254 0.23 12.89 -21.90
C ALA A 254 0.32 14.09 -20.94
N ALA A 255 0.51 13.84 -19.64
CA ALA A 255 0.76 14.88 -18.65
C ALA A 255 2.07 15.65 -18.92
N ARG A 256 3.14 14.92 -19.23
CA ARG A 256 4.44 15.54 -19.58
C ARG A 256 4.36 16.34 -20.86
N ASP A 257 3.75 15.79 -21.89
CA ASP A 257 3.59 16.45 -23.21
C ASP A 257 2.73 17.72 -23.11
N ALA A 258 1.78 17.74 -22.16
CA ALA A 258 0.96 18.92 -21.86
C ALA A 258 1.66 19.92 -20.89
N GLY A 259 2.93 19.69 -20.50
CA GLY A 259 3.73 20.60 -19.69
C GLY A 259 3.43 20.59 -18.20
N MET A 260 2.74 19.57 -17.67
CA MET A 260 2.49 19.43 -16.23
C MET A 260 3.80 19.23 -15.45
N ALA A 261 4.01 19.99 -14.39
CA ALA A 261 5.23 19.93 -13.58
C ALA A 261 5.34 18.63 -12.76
N ILE A 262 4.21 17.99 -12.40
CA ILE A 262 4.12 16.77 -11.60
C ILE A 262 3.52 15.63 -12.42
N GLY A 263 2.42 15.88 -13.13
CA GLY A 263 1.64 14.85 -13.80
C GLY A 263 0.72 14.11 -12.82
N LEU A 264 0.76 12.78 -12.80
CA LEU A 264 -0.12 11.98 -11.95
C LEU A 264 0.36 11.95 -10.50
N ILE A 265 -0.60 12.05 -9.58
CA ILE A 265 -0.43 11.73 -8.16
C ILE A 265 -1.31 10.51 -7.87
N ALA A 266 -0.69 9.36 -7.67
CA ALA A 266 -1.39 8.13 -7.30
C ALA A 266 -1.92 8.23 -5.87
N ASP A 267 -2.99 7.51 -5.56
CA ASP A 267 -3.53 7.36 -4.21
C ASP A 267 -3.27 5.95 -3.70
N LEU A 268 -2.60 5.84 -2.56
CA LEU A 268 -2.27 4.56 -1.95
C LEU A 268 -3.29 4.22 -0.86
N ALA A 269 -4.06 3.16 -1.06
CA ALA A 269 -4.99 2.65 -0.07
C ALA A 269 -4.25 2.18 1.20
N VAL A 270 -4.83 2.44 2.37
CA VAL A 270 -4.26 2.12 3.68
C VAL A 270 -4.08 0.61 3.91
N GLY A 271 -4.97 -0.19 3.34
CA GLY A 271 -4.99 -1.65 3.50
C GLY A 271 -5.51 -2.36 2.25
N VAL A 272 -5.74 -3.65 2.41
CA VAL A 272 -6.26 -4.55 1.37
C VAL A 272 -7.40 -5.40 1.92
N ASP A 273 -8.20 -5.97 1.03
CA ASP A 273 -9.18 -7.00 1.36
C ASP A 273 -8.45 -8.20 1.99
N PRO A 274 -8.84 -8.65 3.20
CA PRO A 274 -8.24 -9.81 3.86
C PRO A 274 -8.28 -11.10 3.01
N ALA A 275 -9.28 -11.25 2.14
CA ALA A 275 -9.38 -12.31 1.16
C ALA A 275 -8.72 -11.99 -0.18
N GLY A 276 -8.02 -10.87 -0.29
CA GLY A 276 -7.42 -10.36 -1.52
C GLY A 276 -6.22 -11.17 -2.01
N GLY A 277 -5.86 -10.96 -3.27
CA GLY A 277 -4.73 -11.64 -3.92
C GLY A 277 -3.38 -11.34 -3.26
N GLU A 278 -3.17 -10.12 -2.76
CA GLU A 278 -1.94 -9.74 -2.07
C GLU A 278 -1.74 -10.52 -0.78
N VAL A 279 -2.81 -10.68 0.02
CA VAL A 279 -2.77 -11.46 1.27
C VAL A 279 -2.58 -12.96 0.98
N ARG A 280 -3.26 -13.50 -0.05
CA ARG A 280 -3.09 -14.91 -0.42
C ARG A 280 -1.69 -15.23 -0.92
N ALA A 281 -1.04 -14.30 -1.58
CA ALA A 281 0.33 -14.49 -2.11
C ALA A 281 1.38 -14.56 -0.99
N ASP A 282 1.25 -13.76 0.07
CA ASP A 282 2.14 -13.78 1.23
C ASP A 282 1.38 -13.48 2.53
N PRO A 283 0.60 -14.46 3.03
CA PRO A 283 -0.21 -14.25 4.23
C PRO A 283 0.61 -13.96 5.49
N GLY A 284 1.89 -14.30 5.51
CA GLY A 284 2.79 -14.01 6.64
C GLY A 284 3.25 -12.55 6.72
N ALA A 285 3.01 -11.76 5.67
CA ALA A 285 3.32 -10.32 5.68
C ALA A 285 2.21 -9.49 6.32
N PHE A 286 1.00 -10.06 6.56
CA PHE A 286 -0.19 -9.32 6.95
C PHE A 286 -0.64 -9.64 8.38
N LEU A 287 -1.40 -8.71 8.97
CA LEU A 287 -2.12 -8.93 10.22
C LEU A 287 -3.17 -10.04 10.02
N ARG A 288 -3.24 -10.98 10.97
CA ARG A 288 -4.22 -12.06 10.98
C ARG A 288 -5.16 -11.90 12.18
N GLY A 289 -6.45 -12.18 12.00
CA GLY A 289 -7.44 -12.01 13.07
C GLY A 289 -7.66 -10.57 13.54
N LEU A 290 -7.09 -9.61 12.82
CA LEU A 290 -7.23 -8.18 13.07
C LEU A 290 -7.68 -7.46 11.80
N ARG A 291 -8.62 -6.54 11.96
CA ARG A 291 -8.99 -5.55 10.95
C ARG A 291 -8.44 -4.19 11.34
N ILE A 292 -8.31 -3.30 10.37
CA ILE A 292 -7.91 -1.92 10.61
C ILE A 292 -9.10 -0.98 10.50
N GLY A 293 -9.03 0.13 11.22
CA GLY A 293 -10.09 1.11 11.28
C GLY A 293 -9.63 2.43 11.87
N ALA A 294 -10.56 3.16 12.46
CA ALA A 294 -10.30 4.40 13.19
C ALA A 294 -11.04 4.40 14.53
N PRO A 295 -10.45 5.01 15.57
CA PRO A 295 -11.13 5.19 16.84
C PRO A 295 -12.36 6.12 16.71
N PRO A 296 -13.27 6.12 17.69
CA PRO A 296 -14.33 7.11 17.76
C PRO A 296 -13.84 8.55 17.63
N ASP A 297 -14.49 9.31 16.75
CA ASP A 297 -14.21 10.72 16.49
C ASP A 297 -15.53 11.51 16.32
N PRO A 298 -15.54 12.86 16.23
CA PRO A 298 -16.75 13.66 16.06
C PRO A 298 -17.56 13.33 14.79
N LEU A 299 -16.94 12.77 13.76
CA LEU A 299 -17.58 12.39 12.50
C LEU A 299 -18.02 10.92 12.50
N GLY A 300 -17.42 10.09 13.35
CA GLY A 300 -17.71 8.68 13.54
C GLY A 300 -17.74 8.29 15.03
N PRO A 301 -18.81 8.63 15.78
CA PRO A 301 -18.85 8.45 17.24
C PRO A 301 -18.71 7.00 17.72
N GLN A 302 -18.94 6.04 16.83
CA GLN A 302 -18.78 4.60 17.12
C GLN A 302 -17.43 4.02 16.64
N GLY A 303 -16.53 4.88 16.14
CA GLY A 303 -15.35 4.44 15.41
C GLY A 303 -15.70 3.89 14.03
N GLN A 304 -14.68 3.40 13.32
CA GLN A 304 -14.85 2.85 11.98
C GLN A 304 -14.10 1.53 11.87
N ASP A 305 -14.79 0.50 11.44
CA ASP A 305 -14.19 -0.74 10.95
C ASP A 305 -14.19 -0.70 9.41
N TRP A 306 -13.02 -0.65 8.81
CA TRP A 306 -12.91 -0.58 7.34
C TRP A 306 -12.97 -1.94 6.67
N GLY A 307 -13.01 -3.03 7.45
CA GLY A 307 -13.02 -4.40 6.91
C GLY A 307 -11.72 -4.79 6.19
N LEU A 308 -10.65 -4.07 6.41
CA LEU A 308 -9.37 -4.25 5.75
C LEU A 308 -8.33 -4.86 6.68
N THR A 309 -7.32 -5.50 6.09
CA THR A 309 -6.06 -5.81 6.76
C THR A 309 -4.92 -4.94 6.24
N SER A 310 -3.81 -4.90 6.97
CA SER A 310 -2.57 -4.22 6.59
C SER A 310 -1.37 -5.11 6.90
N TYR A 311 -0.17 -4.67 6.52
CA TYR A 311 1.05 -5.39 6.86
C TYR A 311 1.21 -5.55 8.38
N SER A 312 1.66 -6.73 8.79
CA SER A 312 2.12 -6.99 10.15
C SER A 312 3.49 -6.31 10.36
N PRO A 313 3.72 -5.64 11.50
CA PRO A 313 5.04 -5.09 11.83
C PRO A 313 6.16 -6.15 11.77
N ASP A 314 5.88 -7.35 12.26
CA ASP A 314 6.84 -8.45 12.25
C ASP A 314 7.00 -9.04 10.87
N GLY A 315 5.88 -9.22 10.14
CA GLY A 315 5.91 -9.66 8.76
C GLY A 315 6.76 -8.76 7.87
N LEU A 316 6.75 -7.45 8.08
CA LEU A 316 7.63 -6.50 7.39
C LEU A 316 9.09 -6.60 7.85
N ARG A 317 9.34 -6.67 9.17
CA ARG A 317 10.71 -6.79 9.72
C ARG A 317 11.41 -8.04 9.21
N ASP A 318 10.74 -9.19 9.27
CA ASP A 318 11.27 -10.48 8.82
C ASP A 318 11.63 -10.51 7.34
N ARG A 319 10.98 -9.64 6.53
CA ARG A 319 11.20 -9.49 5.09
C ARG A 319 12.05 -8.26 4.72
N GLY A 320 12.69 -7.60 5.70
CA GLY A 320 13.46 -6.38 5.45
C GLY A 320 12.64 -5.29 4.76
N PHE A 321 11.34 -5.20 5.07
CA PHE A 321 10.38 -4.26 4.47
C PHE A 321 10.21 -4.40 2.93
N ALA A 322 10.68 -5.48 2.33
CA ALA A 322 10.58 -5.70 0.89
C ALA A 322 9.14 -5.58 0.34
N PRO A 323 8.07 -6.12 1.01
CA PRO A 323 6.70 -5.95 0.54
C PRO A 323 6.27 -4.48 0.50
N PHE A 324 6.62 -3.68 1.50
CA PHE A 324 6.30 -2.25 1.55
C PHE A 324 7.04 -1.46 0.46
N ILE A 325 8.33 -1.76 0.24
CA ILE A 325 9.13 -1.15 -0.83
C ILE A 325 8.53 -1.49 -2.20
N ALA A 326 8.17 -2.76 -2.42
CA ALA A 326 7.54 -3.20 -3.66
C ALA A 326 6.20 -2.49 -3.92
N MET A 327 5.38 -2.34 -2.87
CA MET A 327 4.12 -1.61 -2.93
C MET A 327 4.33 -0.15 -3.35
N LEU A 328 5.27 0.57 -2.73
CA LEU A 328 5.58 1.96 -3.12
C LEU A 328 6.05 2.03 -4.58
N ARG A 329 6.94 1.13 -5.00
CA ARG A 329 7.46 1.08 -6.38
C ARG A 329 6.36 0.78 -7.41
N ALA A 330 5.40 -0.07 -7.06
CA ALA A 330 4.28 -0.39 -7.94
C ALA A 330 3.36 0.80 -8.18
N ASN A 331 3.27 1.73 -7.22
CA ASN A 331 2.28 2.81 -7.20
C ASN A 331 2.81 4.20 -7.53
N ILE A 332 4.12 4.45 -7.41
CA ILE A 332 4.67 5.77 -7.76
C ILE A 332 4.82 5.89 -9.28
N PRO A 333 4.04 6.76 -9.95
CA PRO A 333 4.19 6.99 -11.39
C PRO A 333 5.58 7.56 -11.70
N ARG A 334 6.18 7.17 -12.81
CA ARG A 334 7.50 7.68 -13.22
C ARG A 334 7.48 9.19 -13.39
N GLY A 335 8.12 9.91 -12.46
CA GLY A 335 8.17 11.37 -12.44
C GLY A 335 6.95 12.05 -11.84
N GLY A 336 5.96 11.28 -11.38
CA GLY A 336 4.78 11.75 -10.67
C GLY A 336 4.94 11.75 -9.15
N GLY A 337 3.81 11.79 -8.43
CA GLY A 337 3.71 11.76 -6.99
C GLY A 337 2.85 10.61 -6.46
N ILE A 338 2.84 10.47 -5.15
CA ILE A 338 1.96 9.55 -4.44
C ILE A 338 1.33 10.26 -3.23
N ARG A 339 0.03 10.08 -3.03
CA ARG A 339 -0.68 10.39 -1.80
C ARG A 339 -0.74 9.12 -0.97
N ILE A 340 -0.29 9.18 0.26
CA ILE A 340 -0.40 8.08 1.21
C ILE A 340 -1.63 8.36 2.08
N ASP A 341 -2.68 7.57 1.88
CA ASP A 341 -3.88 7.66 2.69
C ASP A 341 -3.59 7.20 4.11
N HIS A 342 -4.23 7.83 5.09
CA HIS A 342 -4.04 7.54 6.51
C HIS A 342 -2.56 7.44 6.91
N ALA A 343 -1.77 8.47 6.61
CA ALA A 343 -0.29 8.47 6.80
C ALA A 343 0.15 8.15 8.24
N PHE A 344 -0.70 8.38 9.25
CA PHE A 344 -0.46 7.93 10.62
C PHE A 344 -0.27 6.42 10.74
N GLY A 345 -0.85 5.64 9.82
CA GLY A 345 -0.67 4.19 9.71
C GLY A 345 0.77 3.74 9.49
N LEU A 346 1.66 4.64 9.05
CA LEU A 346 3.10 4.38 8.96
C LEU A 346 3.76 4.27 10.35
N GLN A 347 3.12 4.81 11.39
CA GLN A 347 3.59 4.75 12.77
C GLN A 347 2.65 3.92 13.66
N ARG A 348 1.32 4.13 13.54
CA ARG A 348 0.30 3.46 14.36
C ARG A 348 -0.96 3.21 13.54
N LEU A 349 -1.55 2.05 13.72
CA LEU A 349 -2.86 1.69 13.18
C LEU A 349 -3.81 1.41 14.33
N TRP A 350 -5.08 1.81 14.16
CA TRP A 350 -6.17 1.32 14.98
C TRP A 350 -6.51 -0.08 14.50
N VAL A 351 -6.37 -1.07 15.36
CA VAL A 351 -6.64 -2.47 15.04
C VAL A 351 -7.82 -2.99 15.84
N ILE A 352 -8.66 -3.78 15.19
CA ILE A 352 -9.92 -4.29 15.71
C ILE A 352 -9.84 -5.81 15.64
N PRO A 353 -9.86 -6.54 16.77
CA PRO A 353 -9.96 -7.99 16.76
C PRO A 353 -11.24 -8.45 16.05
N GLU A 354 -11.17 -9.55 15.31
CA GLU A 354 -12.35 -10.11 14.64
C GLU A 354 -13.48 -10.38 15.63
N GLY A 355 -14.71 -10.00 15.23
CA GLY A 355 -15.89 -10.13 16.07
C GLY A 355 -16.05 -9.04 17.14
N ARG A 356 -15.17 -8.04 17.19
CA ARG A 356 -15.28 -6.89 18.10
C ARG A 356 -15.72 -5.63 17.36
N PRO A 357 -16.39 -4.69 18.05
CA PRO A 357 -16.65 -3.36 17.50
C PRO A 357 -15.35 -2.54 17.37
N ALA A 358 -15.42 -1.45 16.60
CA ALA A 358 -14.32 -0.51 16.42
C ALA A 358 -13.96 0.26 17.69
#